data_a902058fd03e2fbdf0e2586b329a5a6c
#
_entry.id   a902058fd03e2fbdf0e2586b329a5a6c
#
_cell.length_a   1.000
_cell.length_b   1.000
_cell.length_c   1.000
_cell.angle_alpha   90.00
_cell.angle_beta   90.00
_cell.angle_gamma   90.00
#
_symmetry.space_group_name_H-M   'P 1'
#
loop_
_entity.id
_entity.type
_entity.pdbx_description
1 polymer ?
#
loop_
_entity_poly.entity_id
_entity_poly.type
_entity_poly.pdbx_seq_one_letter_code
_entity_poly.pdbx_strand_id
1 'polypeptide(L)'
;MTDASITAPDLRNPPSSPITTEAEFRDFYELLKPRVMRLVVFTGFVGLIAAPGSVHPFVGLVAILCIAIGGGAAGALNMWWDADIDAIMKRTSKRPIPEGKVSLHEARGLGFALSGFSVMMLGLATNWFAASLLAFTIFFYVV
;
A
#
# COMPACT_ATOMS: atom_id res chain seq x y z
N MET A 1 -39.60 31.44 -18.32
CA MET A 1 -38.42 32.27 -18.01
C MET A 1 -37.81 31.78 -16.72
N THR A 2 -36.88 30.90 -16.81
CA THR A 2 -36.17 30.29 -15.65
C THR A 2 -34.81 30.94 -15.55
N ASP A 3 -34.70 31.83 -14.62
CA ASP A 3 -33.45 32.52 -14.26
C ASP A 3 -32.58 31.55 -13.46
N ALA A 4 -31.73 30.84 -14.17
CA ALA A 4 -30.71 30.01 -13.51
C ALA A 4 -29.50 30.91 -13.22
N SER A 5 -29.60 31.69 -12.14
CA SER A 5 -28.46 32.39 -11.58
C SER A 5 -27.50 31.34 -11.02
N ILE A 6 -26.54 30.92 -11.81
CA ILE A 6 -25.39 30.17 -11.37
C ILE A 6 -24.57 31.09 -10.46
N THR A 7 -24.84 31.03 -9.15
CA THR A 7 -24.06 31.72 -8.14
C THR A 7 -22.67 31.13 -8.16
N ALA A 8 -21.68 31.92 -8.59
CA ALA A 8 -20.28 31.51 -8.50
C ALA A 8 -19.95 31.17 -7.02
N PRO A 9 -19.16 30.12 -6.76
CA PRO A 9 -18.79 29.76 -5.39
C PRO A 9 -18.07 30.94 -4.74
N ASP A 10 -18.56 31.33 -3.56
CA ASP A 10 -17.96 32.40 -2.76
C ASP A 10 -16.59 31.95 -2.25
N LEU A 11 -15.54 32.43 -2.89
CA LEU A 11 -14.14 32.14 -2.53
C LEU A 11 -13.73 32.70 -1.16
N ARG A 12 -14.60 33.51 -0.51
CA ARG A 12 -14.33 34.07 0.81
C ARG A 12 -14.76 33.15 1.95
N ASN A 13 -15.56 32.14 1.64
CA ASN A 13 -16.02 31.17 2.61
C ASN A 13 -15.93 29.78 1.97
N PRO A 14 -14.73 29.17 1.95
CA PRO A 14 -14.67 27.79 1.55
C PRO A 14 -15.61 26.99 2.46
N PRO A 15 -16.41 26.06 1.93
CA PRO A 15 -17.30 25.29 2.74
C PRO A 15 -16.47 24.62 3.86
N SER A 16 -16.74 25.03 5.09
CA SER A 16 -16.20 24.46 6.31
C SER A 16 -16.89 23.12 6.59
N SER A 17 -16.93 22.27 5.59
CA SER A 17 -17.06 20.86 5.84
C SER A 17 -15.66 20.39 6.20
N PRO A 18 -15.40 19.95 7.44
CA PRO A 18 -14.23 19.16 7.67
C PRO A 18 -14.34 17.99 6.71
N ILE A 19 -13.40 17.89 5.78
CA ILE A 19 -13.16 16.63 5.07
C ILE A 19 -12.48 15.73 6.11
N THR A 20 -13.18 15.44 7.18
CA THR A 20 -13.00 14.27 8.00
C THR A 20 -13.84 13.17 7.36
N THR A 21 -13.52 12.85 6.13
CA THR A 21 -13.74 11.49 5.73
C THR A 21 -12.73 10.73 6.56
N GLU A 22 -13.20 10.18 7.70
CA GLU A 22 -12.41 9.22 8.44
C GLU A 22 -11.93 8.22 7.41
N ALA A 23 -10.60 8.09 7.26
CA ALA A 23 -10.02 7.18 6.30
C ALA A 23 -10.59 5.80 6.62
N GLU A 24 -11.48 5.31 5.78
CA GLU A 24 -12.12 4.03 6.00
C GLU A 24 -11.07 2.93 5.84
N PHE A 25 -11.22 1.83 6.57
CA PHE A 25 -10.37 0.65 6.43
C PHE A 25 -10.19 0.23 4.97
N ARG A 26 -11.22 0.46 4.15
CA ARG A 26 -11.21 0.23 2.71
C ARG A 26 -10.14 1.07 1.98
N ASP A 27 -9.93 2.31 2.38
CA ASP A 27 -8.94 3.20 1.76
C ASP A 27 -7.51 2.71 2.05
N PHE A 28 -7.25 2.23 3.25
CA PHE A 28 -5.98 1.59 3.60
C PHE A 28 -5.79 0.25 2.86
N TYR A 29 -6.86 -0.51 2.68
CA TYR A 29 -6.81 -1.73 1.87
C TYR A 29 -6.48 -1.45 0.40
N GLU A 30 -7.01 -0.37 -0.17
CA GLU A 30 -6.69 0.07 -1.54
C GLU A 30 -5.23 0.51 -1.68
N LEU A 31 -4.64 1.13 -0.63
CA LEU A 31 -3.21 1.45 -0.59
C LEU A 31 -2.30 0.22 -0.74
N LEU A 32 -2.70 -0.89 -0.17
CA LEU A 32 -1.95 -2.15 -0.22
C LEU A 32 -2.01 -2.83 -1.61
N LYS A 33 -2.72 -2.25 -2.58
CA LYS A 33 -2.86 -2.77 -3.95
C LYS A 33 -3.24 -4.27 -3.99
N PRO A 34 -4.44 -4.67 -3.56
CA PRO A 34 -4.82 -6.07 -3.37
C PRO A 34 -4.67 -6.94 -4.63
N ARG A 35 -4.77 -6.35 -5.81
CA ARG A 35 -4.55 -7.05 -7.09
C ARG A 35 -3.10 -7.49 -7.24
N VAL A 36 -2.15 -6.65 -6.88
CA VAL A 36 -0.72 -6.95 -6.91
C VAL A 36 -0.37 -7.93 -5.80
N MET A 37 -0.92 -7.75 -4.59
CA MET A 37 -0.72 -8.68 -3.48
C MET A 37 -1.11 -10.12 -3.82
N ARG A 38 -2.24 -10.33 -4.50
CA ARG A 38 -2.66 -11.68 -4.92
C ARG A 38 -1.63 -12.35 -5.82
N LEU A 39 -1.03 -11.60 -6.75
CA LEU A 39 0.02 -12.11 -7.61
C LEU A 39 1.28 -12.46 -6.81
N VAL A 40 1.69 -11.58 -5.90
CA VAL A 40 2.85 -11.78 -5.03
C VAL A 40 2.68 -13.02 -4.14
N VAL A 41 1.50 -13.18 -3.52
CA VAL A 41 1.17 -14.36 -2.71
C VAL A 41 1.20 -15.64 -3.55
N PHE A 42 0.61 -15.60 -4.74
CA PHE A 42 0.60 -16.76 -5.63
C PHE A 42 2.00 -17.16 -6.07
N THR A 43 2.83 -16.23 -6.49
CA THR A 43 4.22 -16.52 -6.90
C THR A 43 5.08 -16.97 -5.73
N GLY A 44 4.89 -16.39 -4.54
CA GLY A 44 5.55 -16.83 -3.32
C GLY A 44 5.18 -18.27 -2.93
N PHE A 45 3.90 -18.61 -3.04
CA PHE A 45 3.40 -19.96 -2.78
C PHE A 45 3.97 -20.99 -3.77
N VAL A 46 3.95 -20.68 -5.06
CA VAL A 46 4.56 -21.54 -6.09
C VAL A 46 6.06 -21.71 -5.85
N GLY A 47 6.77 -20.63 -5.50
CA GLY A 47 8.18 -20.68 -5.15
C GLY A 47 8.46 -21.56 -3.94
N LEU A 48 7.61 -21.52 -2.92
CA LEU A 48 7.71 -22.35 -1.72
C LEU A 48 7.56 -23.85 -2.06
N ILE A 49 6.62 -24.20 -2.92
CA ILE A 49 6.40 -25.59 -3.35
C ILE A 49 7.53 -26.07 -4.26
N ALA A 50 8.04 -25.22 -5.13
CA ALA A 50 9.09 -25.56 -6.10
C ALA A 50 10.48 -25.62 -5.45
N ALA A 51 10.68 -25.05 -4.28
CA ALA A 51 11.97 -25.05 -3.60
C ALA A 51 12.38 -26.46 -3.19
N PRO A 52 13.63 -26.86 -3.44
CA PRO A 52 14.15 -28.16 -2.97
C PRO A 52 14.26 -28.14 -1.44
N GLY A 53 13.72 -29.16 -0.80
CA GLY A 53 13.75 -29.33 0.65
C GLY A 53 12.35 -29.37 1.28
N SER A 54 12.29 -29.70 2.56
CA SER A 54 11.04 -29.71 3.33
C SER A 54 11.01 -28.52 4.28
N VAL A 55 10.07 -27.62 4.08
CA VAL A 55 9.79 -26.52 5.02
C VAL A 55 8.59 -26.90 5.87
N HIS A 56 8.69 -26.67 7.18
CA HIS A 56 7.54 -26.90 8.05
C HIS A 56 6.35 -26.04 7.59
N PRO A 57 5.13 -26.62 7.44
CA PRO A 57 3.96 -25.91 6.90
C PRO A 57 3.65 -24.59 7.61
N PHE A 58 3.85 -24.54 8.93
CA PHE A 58 3.65 -23.34 9.73
C PHE A 58 4.63 -22.22 9.34
N VAL A 59 5.92 -22.56 9.19
CA VAL A 59 6.96 -21.59 8.76
C VAL A 59 6.68 -21.10 7.34
N GLY A 60 6.27 -21.99 6.45
CA GLY A 60 5.86 -21.64 5.09
C GLY A 60 4.68 -20.66 5.07
N LEU A 61 3.65 -20.90 5.90
CA LEU A 61 2.51 -20.00 6.04
C LEU A 61 2.95 -18.62 6.54
N VAL A 62 3.76 -18.55 7.58
CA VAL A 62 4.28 -17.29 8.13
C VAL A 62 5.10 -16.54 7.07
N ALA A 63 5.95 -17.25 6.32
CA ALA A 63 6.73 -16.64 5.24
C ALA A 63 5.84 -16.02 4.16
N ILE A 64 4.80 -16.71 3.72
CA ILE A 64 3.84 -16.19 2.72
C ILE A 64 3.10 -14.96 3.26
N LEU A 65 2.68 -14.97 4.52
CA LEU A 65 2.04 -13.82 5.17
C LEU A 65 2.99 -12.61 5.26
N CYS A 66 4.26 -12.83 5.63
CA CYS A 66 5.26 -11.78 5.67
C CYS A 66 5.51 -11.18 4.27
N ILE A 67 5.60 -12.02 3.24
CA ILE A 67 5.74 -11.57 1.84
C ILE A 67 4.51 -10.78 1.39
N ALA A 68 3.31 -11.22 1.76
CA ALA A 68 2.08 -10.49 1.45
C ALA A 68 2.06 -9.11 2.11
N ILE A 69 2.37 -9.02 3.40
CA ILE A 69 2.44 -7.76 4.15
C ILE A 69 3.51 -6.84 3.55
N GLY A 70 4.70 -7.37 3.25
CA GLY A 70 5.80 -6.62 2.61
C GLY A 70 5.42 -6.10 1.22
N GLY A 71 4.72 -6.89 0.42
CA GLY A 71 4.20 -6.47 -0.89
C GLY A 71 3.16 -5.37 -0.78
N GLY A 72 2.28 -5.45 0.21
CA GLY A 72 1.31 -4.39 0.53
C GLY A 72 2.00 -3.11 0.98
N ALA A 73 2.99 -3.21 1.87
CA ALA A 73 3.79 -2.10 2.34
C ALA A 73 4.52 -1.39 1.18
N ALA A 74 5.13 -2.15 0.27
CA ALA A 74 5.74 -1.62 -0.95
C ALA A 74 4.72 -0.85 -1.81
N GLY A 75 3.48 -1.37 -1.91
CA GLY A 75 2.37 -0.69 -2.60
C GLY A 75 2.03 0.66 -1.99
N ALA A 76 1.92 0.74 -0.67
CA ALA A 76 1.64 1.97 0.07
C ALA A 76 2.78 2.99 -0.07
N LEU A 77 4.02 2.55 0.08
CA LEU A 77 5.21 3.40 -0.08
C LEU A 77 5.36 3.92 -1.51
N ASN A 78 5.08 3.09 -2.52
CA ASN A 78 5.10 3.53 -3.91
C ASN A 78 4.01 4.60 -4.19
N MET A 79 2.80 4.45 -3.64
CA MET A 79 1.78 5.48 -3.77
C MET A 79 2.16 6.78 -3.05
N TRP A 80 2.85 6.69 -1.92
CA TRP A 80 3.39 7.85 -1.23
C TRP A 80 4.49 8.55 -2.05
N TRP A 81 5.40 7.77 -2.65
CA TRP A 81 6.50 8.29 -3.45
C TRP A 81 6.01 8.99 -4.73
N ASP A 82 5.04 8.38 -5.40
CA ASP A 82 4.50 8.86 -6.67
C ASP A 82 3.30 9.82 -6.50
N ALA A 83 2.98 10.27 -5.28
CA ALA A 83 1.75 11.01 -5.00
C ALA A 83 1.59 12.27 -5.86
N ASP A 84 2.69 13.00 -6.14
CA ASP A 84 2.69 14.19 -6.96
C ASP A 84 2.35 13.88 -8.43
N ILE A 85 2.91 12.80 -8.95
CA ILE A 85 2.67 12.33 -10.32
C ILE A 85 1.26 11.75 -10.43
N ASP A 86 0.83 11.00 -9.45
CA ASP A 86 -0.50 10.38 -9.38
C ASP A 86 -1.63 11.42 -9.39
N ALA A 87 -1.41 12.58 -8.80
CA ALA A 87 -2.38 13.67 -8.77
C ALA A 87 -2.63 14.28 -10.17
N ILE A 88 -1.64 14.27 -11.04
CA ILE A 88 -1.69 14.85 -12.39
C ILE A 88 -2.28 13.86 -13.39
N MET A 89 -2.06 12.56 -13.19
CA MET A 89 -2.49 11.52 -14.13
C MET A 89 -3.96 11.16 -13.95
N LYS A 90 -4.77 11.27 -15.00
CA LYS A 90 -6.21 10.94 -15.02
C LYS A 90 -6.52 9.52 -14.50
N ARG A 91 -5.62 8.57 -14.75
CA ARG A 91 -5.80 7.15 -14.32
C ARG A 91 -5.63 6.95 -12.82
N THR A 92 -4.77 7.75 -12.18
CA THR A 92 -4.33 7.57 -10.81
C THR A 92 -4.85 8.65 -9.85
N SER A 93 -5.46 9.72 -10.38
CA SER A 93 -6.03 10.82 -9.59
C SER A 93 -7.14 10.37 -8.61
N LYS A 94 -7.76 9.21 -8.84
CA LYS A 94 -8.77 8.60 -7.97
C LYS A 94 -8.19 7.67 -6.89
N ARG A 95 -6.88 7.62 -6.72
CA ARG A 95 -6.26 6.87 -5.64
C ARG A 95 -6.49 7.56 -4.29
N PRO A 96 -6.45 6.81 -3.16
CA PRO A 96 -6.76 7.36 -1.85
C PRO A 96 -5.95 8.60 -1.44
N ILE A 97 -4.67 8.68 -1.82
CA ILE A 97 -3.82 9.84 -1.48
C ILE A 97 -4.19 11.07 -2.32
N PRO A 98 -4.24 11.02 -3.68
CA PRO A 98 -4.67 12.15 -4.50
C PRO A 98 -6.09 12.64 -4.20
N GLU A 99 -7.00 11.75 -3.82
CA GLU A 99 -8.36 12.11 -3.41
C GLU A 99 -8.44 12.72 -1.99
N GLY A 100 -7.33 12.73 -1.24
CA GLY A 100 -7.29 13.26 0.11
C GLY A 100 -7.94 12.39 1.19
N LYS A 101 -8.26 11.12 0.90
CA LYS A 101 -8.82 10.16 1.83
C LYS A 101 -7.79 9.68 2.86
N VAL A 102 -6.55 9.55 2.43
CA VAL A 102 -5.41 9.17 3.27
C VAL A 102 -4.32 10.22 3.10
N SER A 103 -3.78 10.72 4.22
CA SER A 103 -2.69 11.68 4.19
C SER A 103 -1.37 11.03 3.76
N LEU A 104 -0.47 11.83 3.15
CA LEU A 104 0.89 11.39 2.81
C LEU A 104 1.64 10.85 4.03
N HIS A 105 1.41 11.46 5.21
CA HIS A 105 2.06 11.06 6.45
C HIS A 105 1.58 9.68 6.93
N GLU A 106 0.28 9.43 6.87
CA GLU A 106 -0.32 8.14 7.23
C GLU A 106 0.13 7.03 6.29
N ALA A 107 0.11 7.27 4.97
CA ALA A 107 0.56 6.30 3.98
C ALA A 107 2.04 5.93 4.16
N ARG A 108 2.90 6.93 4.40
CA ARG A 108 4.31 6.73 4.71
C ARG A 108 4.50 5.94 6.00
N GLY A 109 3.83 6.36 7.08
CA GLY A 109 3.92 5.70 8.38
C GLY A 109 3.49 4.24 8.32
N LEU A 110 2.36 3.96 7.69
CA LEU A 110 1.86 2.60 7.46
C LEU A 110 2.84 1.77 6.64
N GLY A 111 3.32 2.30 5.53
CA GLY A 111 4.26 1.60 4.65
C GLY A 111 5.57 1.22 5.35
N PHE A 112 6.19 2.15 6.07
CA PHE A 112 7.41 1.85 6.82
C PHE A 112 7.18 0.90 7.99
N ALA A 113 6.09 1.05 8.75
CA ALA A 113 5.75 0.16 9.85
C ALA A 113 5.54 -1.29 9.36
N LEU A 114 4.75 -1.46 8.31
CA LEU A 114 4.48 -2.78 7.72
C LEU A 114 5.74 -3.38 7.07
N SER A 115 6.58 -2.58 6.42
CA SER A 115 7.85 -3.03 5.85
C SER A 115 8.79 -3.55 6.94
N GLY A 116 9.02 -2.76 7.98
CA GLY A 116 9.86 -3.15 9.10
C GLY A 116 9.35 -4.41 9.81
N PHE A 117 8.05 -4.46 10.06
CA PHE A 117 7.41 -5.63 10.68
C PHE A 117 7.57 -6.89 9.81
N SER A 118 7.27 -6.82 8.52
CA SER A 118 7.34 -7.98 7.62
C SER A 118 8.77 -8.51 7.45
N VAL A 119 9.75 -7.61 7.31
CA VAL A 119 11.16 -7.99 7.18
C VAL A 119 11.68 -8.62 8.47
N MET A 120 11.39 -8.03 9.64
CA MET A 120 11.76 -8.57 10.94
C MET A 120 11.17 -9.96 11.17
N MET A 121 9.85 -10.09 10.98
CA MET A 121 9.14 -11.36 11.18
C MET A 121 9.65 -12.45 10.25
N LEU A 122 9.91 -12.12 8.98
CA LEU A 122 10.46 -13.08 8.03
C LEU A 122 11.87 -13.52 8.42
N GLY A 123 12.72 -12.59 8.87
CA GLY A 123 14.07 -12.90 9.35
C GLY A 123 14.08 -13.83 10.55
N LEU A 124 13.17 -13.61 11.50
CA LEU A 124 13.03 -14.44 12.70
C LEU A 124 12.40 -15.81 12.41
N ALA A 125 11.45 -15.86 11.48
CA ALA A 125 10.71 -17.08 11.14
C ALA A 125 11.50 -18.02 10.20
N THR A 126 12.34 -17.47 9.34
CA THR A 126 13.08 -18.22 8.31
C THR A 126 14.58 -18.01 8.43
N ASN A 127 15.09 -16.97 7.79
CA ASN A 127 16.50 -16.58 7.85
C ASN A 127 16.69 -15.13 7.39
N TRP A 128 17.82 -14.54 7.79
CA TRP A 128 18.14 -13.15 7.46
C TRP A 128 18.42 -12.90 5.97
N PHE A 129 18.77 -13.94 5.22
CA PHE A 129 18.94 -13.83 3.76
C PHE A 129 17.59 -13.58 3.09
N ALA A 130 16.54 -14.32 3.44
CA ALA A 130 15.19 -14.10 2.95
C ALA A 130 14.65 -12.71 3.33
N ALA A 131 14.91 -12.28 4.56
CA ALA A 131 14.54 -10.94 5.05
C ALA A 131 15.24 -9.84 4.24
N SER A 132 16.53 -9.99 3.96
CA SER A 132 17.31 -9.04 3.14
C SER A 132 16.77 -8.95 1.71
N LEU A 133 16.39 -10.09 1.14
CA LEU A 133 15.81 -10.15 -0.19
C LEU A 133 14.43 -9.46 -0.24
N LEU A 134 13.60 -9.66 0.79
CA LEU A 134 12.33 -8.96 0.93
C LEU A 134 12.53 -7.44 1.06
N ALA A 135 13.46 -7.01 1.92
CA ALA A 135 13.79 -5.60 2.10
C ALA A 135 14.29 -4.96 0.79
N PHE A 136 15.16 -5.66 0.07
CA PHE A 136 15.64 -5.22 -1.25
C PHE A 136 14.50 -5.12 -2.27
N THR A 137 13.59 -6.09 -2.29
CA THR A 137 12.43 -6.08 -3.19
C THR A 137 11.51 -4.91 -2.89
N ILE A 138 11.23 -4.62 -1.61
CA ILE A 138 10.43 -3.46 -1.20
C ILE A 138 11.10 -2.17 -1.67
N PHE A 139 12.40 -2.01 -1.42
CA PHE A 139 13.15 -0.85 -1.84
C PHE A 139 13.11 -0.65 -3.36
N PHE A 140 13.42 -1.70 -4.11
CA PHE A 140 13.45 -1.66 -5.59
C PHE A 140 12.07 -1.37 -6.20
N TYR A 141 11.00 -1.79 -5.53
CA TYR A 141 9.64 -1.54 -6.01
C TYR A 141 9.20 -0.08 -5.76
N VAL A 142 9.74 0.57 -4.75
CA VAL A 142 9.41 1.97 -4.38
C VAL A 142 10.18 2.96 -5.23
N VAL A 143 11.45 2.71 -5.52
CA VAL A 143 12.36 3.59 -6.27
C VAL A 143 12.37 3.27 -7.75
#